data_ffe0109a9cd3e175638a0971f57c58ad
#
_entry.id   ffe0109a9cd3e175638a0971f57c58ad
#
_cell.length_a   1.000
_cell.length_b   1.000
_cell.length_c   1.000
_cell.angle_alpha   90.00
_cell.angle_beta   90.00
_cell.angle_gamma   90.00
#
_symmetry.space_group_name_H-M   'P 1'
#
loop_
_entity.id
_entity.type
_entity.pdbx_description
1 polymer ?
#
loop_
_entity_poly.entity_id
_entity_poly.type
_entity_poly.pdbx_seq_one_letter_code
_entity_poly.pdbx_strand_id
1 'polypeptide(L)'
;MQIIPLVRSKYVYAYGAVLDRLGAPRRQLLQRAGLSDRVLADPEAIIPAHQAWGFIRLAAQTEGIDDLGLVAGDLSIEAYGEFSQRLLQVPNLNQALEAFCQLALHEYSRADFFVSRSERSTWFCRGPIDGEETEKKHVELLVVTMMIATVQLAAGSDWQPPIVLLQTKDSARVEDHPLFSRSAVRFGNRVTAFEVPQHLLPQQLPSRLVPSARSDYDRLEHEFSVAIRQVVEGMLVGGVPKTVSY
;
A
#
# COMPACT_ATOMS: atom_id res chain seq x y z
N MET A 1 4.29 25.85 -3.47
CA MET A 1 3.26 25.28 -2.59
C MET A 1 3.63 23.80 -2.39
N GLN A 2 3.89 23.38 -1.17
CA GLN A 2 4.28 22.00 -0.91
C GLN A 2 3.00 21.16 -0.86
N ILE A 3 2.85 20.22 -1.80
CA ILE A 3 1.68 19.31 -1.85
C ILE A 3 1.86 18.29 -0.73
N ILE A 4 0.88 18.18 0.16
CA ILE A 4 0.86 17.16 1.22
C ILE A 4 0.38 15.85 0.61
N PRO A 5 1.19 14.78 0.60
CA PRO A 5 0.74 13.47 0.14
C PRO A 5 -0.35 12.91 1.06
N LEU A 6 -1.35 12.26 0.44
CA LEU A 6 -2.52 11.71 1.12
C LEU A 6 -2.59 10.20 0.88
N VAL A 7 -3.09 9.46 1.87
CA VAL A 7 -3.26 7.99 1.81
C VAL A 7 -4.57 7.57 2.47
N ARG A 8 -5.15 6.45 2.03
CA ARG A 8 -6.34 5.85 2.67
C ARG A 8 -5.99 5.23 4.02
N SER A 9 -6.88 5.37 5.01
CA SER A 9 -6.69 4.91 6.38
C SER A 9 -6.58 3.39 6.51
N LYS A 10 -7.16 2.62 5.59
CA LYS A 10 -7.08 1.15 5.58
C LYS A 10 -5.65 0.59 5.61
N TYR A 11 -4.70 1.34 5.06
CA TYR A 11 -3.29 0.93 5.14
C TYR A 11 -2.73 1.07 6.56
N VAL A 12 -3.17 2.06 7.32
CA VAL A 12 -2.86 2.18 8.76
C VAL A 12 -3.55 1.07 9.56
N TYR A 13 -4.78 0.71 9.16
CA TYR A 13 -5.53 -0.35 9.79
C TYR A 13 -4.80 -1.70 9.73
N ALA A 14 -4.16 -2.04 8.63
CA ALA A 14 -3.39 -3.28 8.48
C ALA A 14 -2.32 -3.41 9.58
N TYR A 15 -1.55 -2.35 9.81
CA TYR A 15 -0.57 -2.30 10.88
C TYR A 15 -1.21 -2.28 12.28
N GLY A 16 -2.33 -1.57 12.44
CA GLY A 16 -3.10 -1.55 13.68
C GLY A 16 -3.58 -2.93 14.09
N ALA A 17 -4.04 -3.75 13.15
CA ALA A 17 -4.46 -5.13 13.39
C ALA A 17 -3.30 -6.03 13.86
N VAL A 18 -2.09 -5.80 13.38
CA VAL A 18 -0.88 -6.48 13.89
C VAL A 18 -0.64 -6.10 15.34
N LEU A 19 -0.66 -4.80 15.67
CA LEU A 19 -0.47 -4.30 17.02
C LEU A 19 -1.51 -4.87 18.00
N ASP A 20 -2.77 -4.96 17.60
CA ASP A 20 -3.84 -5.54 18.43
C ASP A 20 -3.57 -7.02 18.73
N ARG A 21 -3.10 -7.80 17.74
CA ARG A 21 -2.72 -9.20 17.95
C ARG A 21 -1.55 -9.37 18.92
N LEU A 22 -0.64 -8.40 18.96
CA LEU A 22 0.51 -8.38 19.85
C LEU A 22 0.19 -7.81 21.24
N GLY A 23 -1.01 -7.26 21.46
CA GLY A 23 -1.37 -6.56 22.69
C GLY A 23 -0.63 -5.22 22.86
N ALA A 24 -0.12 -4.64 21.77
CA ALA A 24 0.64 -3.39 21.78
C ALA A 24 -0.27 -2.16 21.98
N PRO A 25 0.25 -1.04 22.48
CA PRO A 25 -0.54 0.15 22.80
C PRO A 25 -0.92 0.98 21.56
N ARG A 26 -1.67 0.38 20.61
CA ARG A 26 -2.07 0.99 19.32
C ARG A 26 -2.58 2.42 19.47
N ARG A 27 -3.49 2.64 20.42
CA ARG A 27 -4.10 3.97 20.64
C ARG A 27 -3.06 5.04 20.96
N GLN A 28 -2.09 4.73 21.80
CA GLN A 28 -1.03 5.67 22.16
C GLN A 28 -0.11 5.96 20.96
N LEU A 29 0.18 4.93 20.15
CA LEU A 29 1.00 5.08 18.95
C LEU A 29 0.31 5.93 17.89
N LEU A 30 -1.01 5.75 17.69
CA LEU A 30 -1.82 6.60 16.81
C LEU A 30 -1.78 8.06 17.27
N GLN A 31 -2.03 8.33 18.55
CA GLN A 31 -2.01 9.69 19.10
C GLN A 31 -0.64 10.35 18.92
N ARG A 32 0.46 9.63 19.14
CA ARG A 32 1.82 10.14 18.93
C ARG A 32 2.11 10.45 17.45
N ALA A 33 1.48 9.74 16.54
CA ALA A 33 1.54 10.01 15.10
C ALA A 33 0.59 11.13 14.64
N GLY A 34 -0.21 11.70 15.55
CA GLY A 34 -1.22 12.72 15.21
C GLY A 34 -2.50 12.15 14.60
N LEU A 35 -2.73 10.84 14.74
CA LEU A 35 -3.93 10.14 14.27
C LEU A 35 -4.89 9.86 15.44
N SER A 36 -6.19 9.91 15.16
CA SER A 36 -7.21 9.48 16.12
C SER A 36 -7.72 8.07 15.81
N ASP A 37 -8.22 7.35 16.81
CA ASP A 37 -8.88 6.05 16.60
C ASP A 37 -10.06 6.12 15.63
N ARG A 38 -10.69 7.29 15.51
CA ARG A 38 -11.81 7.50 14.57
C ARG A 38 -11.39 7.34 13.11
N VAL A 39 -10.13 7.63 12.80
CA VAL A 39 -9.57 7.42 11.45
C VAL A 39 -9.64 5.96 11.03
N LEU A 40 -9.47 5.04 11.98
CA LEU A 40 -9.54 3.60 11.70
C LEU A 40 -10.97 3.05 11.65
N ALA A 41 -11.97 3.84 12.04
CA ALA A 41 -13.38 3.46 11.94
C ALA A 41 -13.91 3.53 10.50
N ASP A 42 -13.28 4.34 9.64
CA ASP A 42 -13.59 4.46 8.22
C ASP A 42 -12.35 4.07 7.39
N PRO A 43 -12.32 2.86 6.79
CA PRO A 43 -11.20 2.39 5.97
C PRO A 43 -10.89 3.27 4.76
N GLU A 44 -11.88 4.00 4.27
CA GLU A 44 -11.77 4.87 3.10
C GLU A 44 -11.46 6.33 3.45
N ALA A 45 -11.35 6.68 4.74
CA ALA A 45 -10.94 8.00 5.17
C ALA A 45 -9.55 8.36 4.61
N ILE A 46 -9.37 9.62 4.24
CA ILE A 46 -8.12 10.14 3.69
C ILE A 46 -7.34 10.85 4.80
N ILE A 47 -6.07 10.51 4.93
CA ILE A 47 -5.18 11.06 5.94
C ILE A 47 -3.85 11.54 5.33
N PRO A 48 -3.15 12.49 5.97
CA PRO A 48 -1.80 12.87 5.56
C PRO A 48 -0.84 11.68 5.65
N ALA A 49 -0.14 11.40 4.55
CA ALA A 49 0.76 10.25 4.47
C ALA A 49 1.88 10.28 5.52
N HIS A 50 2.40 11.47 5.86
CA HIS A 50 3.43 11.59 6.89
C HIS A 50 2.96 11.13 8.28
N GLN A 51 1.66 11.27 8.60
CA GLN A 51 1.09 10.74 9.84
C GLN A 51 0.98 9.22 9.80
N ALA A 52 0.55 8.66 8.66
CA ALA A 52 0.52 7.21 8.45
C ALA A 52 1.92 6.60 8.56
N TRP A 53 2.90 7.19 7.89
CA TRP A 53 4.29 6.73 7.93
C TRP A 53 4.90 6.86 9.33
N GLY A 54 4.64 7.98 10.01
CA GLY A 54 5.04 8.18 11.41
C GLY A 54 4.47 7.13 12.35
N PHE A 55 3.20 6.74 12.18
CA PHE A 55 2.59 5.65 12.94
C PHE A 55 3.29 4.31 12.68
N ILE A 56 3.54 3.96 11.41
CA ILE A 56 4.21 2.70 11.03
C ILE A 56 5.61 2.64 11.65
N ARG A 57 6.38 3.73 11.55
CA ARG A 57 7.71 3.83 12.16
C ARG A 57 7.66 3.65 13.68
N LEU A 58 6.74 4.34 14.36
CA LEU A 58 6.57 4.22 15.81
C LEU A 58 6.18 2.80 16.20
N ALA A 59 5.30 2.15 15.46
CA ALA A 59 4.88 0.78 15.69
C ALA A 59 6.07 -0.19 15.57
N ALA A 60 6.82 -0.11 14.47
CA ALA A 60 7.98 -0.96 14.25
C ALA A 60 9.04 -0.80 15.34
N GLN A 61 9.36 0.46 15.72
CA GLN A 61 10.37 0.77 16.73
C GLN A 61 9.93 0.32 18.14
N THR A 62 8.66 0.52 18.50
CA THR A 62 8.16 0.18 19.84
C THR A 62 8.12 -1.32 20.05
N GLU A 63 7.70 -2.08 19.04
CA GLU A 63 7.58 -3.53 19.13
C GLU A 63 8.84 -4.27 18.66
N GLY A 64 9.86 -3.58 18.18
CA GLY A 64 11.10 -4.20 17.70
C GLY A 64 10.91 -5.11 16.48
N ILE A 65 9.95 -4.79 15.60
CA ILE A 65 9.60 -5.60 14.43
C ILE A 65 10.22 -5.03 13.18
N ASP A 66 11.30 -5.64 12.70
CA ASP A 66 12.05 -5.18 11.53
C ASP A 66 11.33 -5.39 10.20
N ASP A 67 10.39 -6.32 10.16
CA ASP A 67 9.64 -6.75 8.98
C ASP A 67 8.12 -6.47 9.11
N LEU A 68 7.74 -5.48 9.91
CA LEU A 68 6.34 -5.13 10.19
C LEU A 68 5.49 -4.98 8.92
N GLY A 69 6.08 -4.49 7.82
CA GLY A 69 5.38 -4.37 6.53
C GLY A 69 4.99 -5.73 5.94
N LEU A 70 5.81 -6.77 6.07
CA LEU A 70 5.47 -8.12 5.63
C LEU A 70 4.36 -8.72 6.50
N VAL A 71 4.50 -8.58 7.83
CA VAL A 71 3.47 -9.06 8.77
C VAL A 71 2.12 -8.38 8.55
N ALA A 72 2.12 -7.08 8.22
CA ALA A 72 0.90 -6.34 7.87
C ALA A 72 0.37 -6.74 6.49
N GLY A 73 1.25 -7.09 5.56
CA GLY A 73 0.92 -7.51 4.20
C GLY A 73 0.42 -8.94 4.07
N ASP A 74 0.48 -9.74 5.14
CA ASP A 74 -0.05 -11.12 5.18
C ASP A 74 -1.60 -11.18 5.15
N LEU A 75 -2.23 -10.05 4.96
CA LEU A 75 -3.66 -9.93 4.69
C LEU A 75 -3.93 -10.33 3.24
N SER A 76 -5.01 -11.07 3.03
CA SER A 76 -5.44 -11.37 1.66
C SER A 76 -5.79 -10.08 0.90
N ILE A 77 -5.64 -10.10 -0.42
CA ILE A 77 -5.94 -8.93 -1.27
C ILE A 77 -7.38 -8.43 -1.06
N GLU A 78 -8.31 -9.31 -0.73
CA GLU A 78 -9.71 -8.99 -0.46
C GLU A 78 -9.90 -8.07 0.76
N ALA A 79 -8.96 -8.01 1.67
CA ALA A 79 -9.01 -7.15 2.85
C ALA A 79 -8.90 -5.65 2.51
N TYR A 80 -8.49 -5.31 1.27
CA TYR A 80 -8.32 -3.91 0.84
C TYR A 80 -9.61 -3.28 0.27
N GLY A 81 -10.78 -3.86 0.57
CA GLY A 81 -12.09 -3.24 0.36
C GLY A 81 -12.36 -2.90 -1.11
N GLU A 82 -12.69 -1.63 -1.38
CA GLU A 82 -13.08 -1.17 -2.73
C GLU A 82 -11.96 -1.35 -3.76
N PHE A 83 -10.72 -1.15 -3.39
CA PHE A 83 -9.56 -1.41 -4.27
C PHE A 83 -9.60 -2.83 -4.83
N SER A 84 -9.78 -3.83 -3.97
CA SER A 84 -9.84 -5.23 -4.36
C SER A 84 -11.07 -5.58 -5.18
N GLN A 85 -12.22 -5.02 -4.82
CA GLN A 85 -13.46 -5.24 -5.56
C GLN A 85 -13.31 -4.79 -7.01
N ARG A 86 -12.70 -3.63 -7.24
CA ARG A 86 -12.44 -3.10 -8.59
C ARG A 86 -11.39 -3.92 -9.33
N LEU A 87 -10.33 -4.31 -8.64
CA LEU A 87 -9.27 -5.15 -9.20
C LEU A 87 -9.82 -6.49 -9.71
N LEU A 88 -10.80 -7.07 -9.02
CA LEU A 88 -11.42 -8.35 -9.37
C LEU A 88 -12.49 -8.25 -10.47
N GLN A 89 -12.84 -7.04 -10.94
CA GLN A 89 -13.80 -6.84 -12.03
C GLN A 89 -13.20 -7.03 -13.43
N VAL A 90 -11.88 -7.04 -13.54
CA VAL A 90 -11.23 -7.22 -14.84
C VAL A 90 -11.04 -8.70 -15.18
N PRO A 91 -11.06 -9.08 -16.48
CA PRO A 91 -11.15 -10.49 -16.87
C PRO A 91 -9.84 -11.28 -16.72
N ASN A 92 -8.68 -10.63 -16.79
CA ASN A 92 -7.40 -11.32 -16.82
C ASN A 92 -6.28 -10.56 -16.09
N LEU A 93 -5.17 -11.25 -15.84
CA LEU A 93 -4.04 -10.68 -15.11
C LEU A 93 -3.46 -9.44 -15.78
N ASN A 94 -3.34 -9.41 -17.11
CA ASN A 94 -2.79 -8.23 -17.79
C ASN A 94 -3.58 -6.97 -17.45
N GLN A 95 -4.91 -7.07 -17.50
CA GLN A 95 -5.79 -5.96 -17.14
C GLN A 95 -5.79 -5.69 -15.63
N ALA A 96 -5.55 -6.69 -14.79
CA ALA A 96 -5.42 -6.49 -13.36
C ALA A 96 -4.17 -5.67 -12.98
N LEU A 97 -3.05 -5.91 -13.64
CA LEU A 97 -1.83 -5.11 -13.43
C LEU A 97 -2.05 -3.65 -13.84
N GLU A 98 -2.74 -3.40 -14.95
CA GLU A 98 -3.09 -2.05 -15.40
C GLU A 98 -4.08 -1.37 -14.46
N ALA A 99 -5.13 -2.09 -14.06
CA ALA A 99 -6.10 -1.61 -13.07
C ALA A 99 -5.45 -1.28 -11.74
N PHE A 100 -4.52 -2.13 -11.26
CA PHE A 100 -3.76 -1.85 -10.04
C PHE A 100 -3.02 -0.51 -10.13
N CYS A 101 -2.29 -0.27 -11.23
CA CYS A 101 -1.56 0.98 -11.43
C CYS A 101 -2.48 2.21 -11.38
N GLN A 102 -3.66 2.13 -11.98
CA GLN A 102 -4.65 3.21 -11.98
C GLN A 102 -5.31 3.39 -10.61
N LEU A 103 -5.76 2.31 -9.98
CA LEU A 103 -6.43 2.35 -8.68
C LEU A 103 -5.50 2.83 -7.57
N ALA A 104 -4.23 2.50 -7.63
CA ALA A 104 -3.25 2.91 -6.61
C ALA A 104 -3.15 4.44 -6.44
N LEU A 105 -3.42 5.22 -7.49
CA LEU A 105 -3.47 6.69 -7.40
C LEU A 105 -4.62 7.20 -6.53
N HIS A 106 -5.72 6.45 -6.42
CA HIS A 106 -6.83 6.77 -5.53
C HIS A 106 -6.58 6.34 -4.07
N GLU A 107 -5.60 5.45 -3.88
CA GLU A 107 -5.19 4.97 -2.56
C GLU A 107 -4.11 5.84 -1.92
N TYR A 108 -3.17 6.28 -2.73
CA TYR A 108 -2.07 7.14 -2.32
C TYR A 108 -1.76 8.16 -3.43
N SER A 109 -1.85 9.44 -3.10
CA SER A 109 -1.74 10.54 -4.08
C SER A 109 -0.38 10.65 -4.79
N ARG A 110 0.64 9.93 -4.32
CA ARG A 110 1.98 9.82 -4.93
C ARG A 110 2.30 8.37 -5.31
N ALA A 111 1.29 7.55 -5.53
CA ALA A 111 1.50 6.21 -6.05
C ALA A 111 2.12 6.28 -7.45
N ASP A 112 3.23 5.59 -7.62
CA ASP A 112 3.93 5.49 -8.91
C ASP A 112 4.10 3.99 -9.24
N PHE A 113 3.04 3.42 -9.81
CA PHE A 113 3.05 2.03 -10.25
C PHE A 113 2.96 1.96 -11.76
N PHE A 114 3.71 1.06 -12.35
CA PHE A 114 3.71 0.87 -13.81
C PHE A 114 4.07 -0.56 -14.19
N VAL A 115 3.67 -0.93 -15.40
CA VAL A 115 4.05 -2.19 -16.02
C VAL A 115 5.05 -1.89 -17.14
N SER A 116 6.28 -2.37 -16.98
CA SER A 116 7.32 -2.26 -18.01
C SER A 116 7.30 -3.52 -18.86
N ARG A 117 7.18 -3.36 -20.19
CA ARG A 117 7.06 -4.48 -21.14
C ARG A 117 8.18 -4.43 -22.16
N SER A 118 8.72 -5.60 -22.45
CA SER A 118 9.60 -5.85 -23.60
C SER A 118 9.11 -7.07 -24.36
N GLU A 119 9.78 -7.41 -25.45
CA GLU A 119 9.44 -8.62 -26.23
C GLU A 119 9.54 -9.92 -25.40
N ARG A 120 10.39 -9.95 -24.38
CA ARG A 120 10.72 -11.17 -23.62
C ARG A 120 10.30 -11.14 -22.16
N SER A 121 10.01 -9.97 -21.60
CA SER A 121 9.73 -9.83 -20.17
C SER A 121 8.66 -8.78 -19.90
N THR A 122 7.89 -9.02 -18.86
CA THR A 122 6.95 -8.04 -18.29
C THR A 122 7.31 -7.87 -16.83
N TRP A 123 7.53 -6.63 -16.42
CA TRP A 123 7.87 -6.28 -15.04
C TRP A 123 6.75 -5.47 -14.41
N PHE A 124 6.31 -5.87 -13.24
CA PHE A 124 5.42 -5.08 -12.41
C PHE A 124 6.25 -4.25 -11.44
N CYS A 125 6.12 -2.94 -11.51
CA CYS A 125 7.05 -2.00 -10.92
C CYS A 125 6.34 -0.99 -10.04
N ARG A 126 7.04 -0.54 -8.98
CA ARG A 126 6.73 0.65 -8.22
C ARG A 126 7.94 1.58 -8.23
N GLY A 127 7.73 2.84 -8.57
CA GLY A 127 8.73 3.90 -8.52
C GLY A 127 9.20 4.23 -7.10
N PRO A 128 10.06 5.24 -6.94
CA PRO A 128 10.66 5.60 -5.66
C PRO A 128 9.61 5.89 -4.58
N ILE A 129 9.90 5.43 -3.36
CA ILE A 129 9.06 5.67 -2.17
C ILE A 129 9.64 6.85 -1.41
N ASP A 130 8.81 7.85 -1.11
CA ASP A 130 9.17 9.00 -0.28
C ASP A 130 9.16 8.63 1.21
N GLY A 131 9.97 9.32 2.02
CA GLY A 131 10.00 9.18 3.46
C GLY A 131 11.38 8.80 4.01
N GLU A 132 11.48 8.56 5.30
CA GLU A 132 12.68 8.06 5.96
C GLU A 132 12.91 6.57 5.65
N GLU A 133 14.15 6.09 5.75
CA GLU A 133 14.50 4.71 5.36
C GLU A 133 13.66 3.65 6.10
N THR A 134 13.41 3.82 7.39
CA THR A 134 12.57 2.89 8.18
C THR A 134 11.12 2.88 7.69
N GLU A 135 10.56 4.05 7.39
CA GLU A 135 9.20 4.19 6.87
C GLU A 135 9.08 3.55 5.49
N LYS A 136 10.02 3.86 4.60
CA LYS A 136 10.10 3.30 3.24
C LYS A 136 10.13 1.79 3.26
N LYS A 137 10.97 1.20 4.11
CA LYS A 137 11.10 -0.25 4.25
C LYS A 137 9.74 -0.90 4.53
N HIS A 138 9.04 -0.44 5.56
CA HIS A 138 7.76 -1.06 5.93
C HIS A 138 6.67 -0.84 4.90
N VAL A 139 6.59 0.37 4.30
CA VAL A 139 5.66 0.67 3.21
C VAL A 139 5.97 -0.18 1.98
N GLU A 140 7.24 -0.32 1.62
CA GLU A 140 7.68 -1.16 0.50
C GLU A 140 7.28 -2.62 0.70
N LEU A 141 7.55 -3.16 1.89
CA LEU A 141 7.28 -4.56 2.22
C LEU A 141 5.76 -4.86 2.18
N LEU A 142 4.91 -3.96 2.69
CA LEU A 142 3.46 -4.10 2.53
C LEU A 142 3.05 -4.09 1.06
N VAL A 143 3.59 -3.15 0.30
CA VAL A 143 3.20 -2.97 -1.11
C VAL A 143 3.65 -4.13 -1.97
N VAL A 144 4.86 -4.65 -1.80
CA VAL A 144 5.31 -5.79 -2.60
C VAL A 144 4.49 -7.04 -2.33
N THR A 145 3.99 -7.23 -1.08
CA THR A 145 3.05 -8.33 -0.80
C THR A 145 1.75 -8.16 -1.57
N MET A 146 1.18 -6.95 -1.62
CA MET A 146 -0.03 -6.67 -2.41
C MET A 146 0.19 -6.88 -3.92
N MET A 147 1.34 -6.46 -4.43
CA MET A 147 1.70 -6.67 -5.84
C MET A 147 1.80 -8.16 -6.17
N ILE A 148 2.45 -8.96 -5.32
CA ILE A 148 2.55 -10.42 -5.49
C ILE A 148 1.17 -11.06 -5.37
N ALA A 149 0.37 -10.69 -4.35
CA ALA A 149 -0.99 -11.20 -4.18
C ALA A 149 -1.88 -10.94 -5.41
N THR A 150 -1.67 -9.81 -6.09
CA THR A 150 -2.37 -9.52 -7.36
C THR A 150 -2.05 -10.55 -8.45
N VAL A 151 -0.80 -10.94 -8.59
CA VAL A 151 -0.42 -11.99 -9.57
C VAL A 151 -0.91 -13.37 -9.13
N GLN A 152 -0.91 -13.65 -7.84
CA GLN A 152 -1.42 -14.88 -7.26
C GLN A 152 -2.91 -15.10 -7.53
N LEU A 153 -3.70 -14.05 -7.77
CA LEU A 153 -5.11 -14.19 -8.20
C LEU A 153 -5.24 -15.05 -9.47
N ALA A 154 -4.29 -14.96 -10.38
CA ALA A 154 -4.29 -15.74 -11.62
C ALA A 154 -3.37 -16.97 -11.56
N ALA A 155 -2.23 -16.86 -10.87
CA ALA A 155 -1.20 -17.88 -10.85
C ALA A 155 -1.38 -18.92 -9.73
N GLY A 156 -2.27 -18.67 -8.76
CA GLY A 156 -2.44 -19.45 -7.54
C GLY A 156 -1.60 -18.95 -6.38
N SER A 157 -2.05 -19.24 -5.15
CA SER A 157 -1.48 -18.72 -3.90
C SER A 157 0.00 -19.08 -3.68
N ASP A 158 0.45 -20.19 -4.26
CA ASP A 158 1.83 -20.68 -4.09
C ASP A 158 2.82 -20.02 -5.08
N TRP A 159 2.33 -19.20 -5.99
CA TRP A 159 3.20 -18.52 -6.94
C TRP A 159 4.09 -17.51 -6.25
N GLN A 160 5.36 -17.49 -6.63
CA GLN A 160 6.34 -16.50 -6.18
C GLN A 160 7.14 -16.00 -7.39
N PRO A 161 7.50 -14.71 -7.43
CA PRO A 161 8.34 -14.19 -8.51
C PRO A 161 9.76 -14.79 -8.41
N PRO A 162 10.39 -15.17 -9.52
CA PRO A 162 11.76 -15.71 -9.49
C PRO A 162 12.79 -14.70 -9.00
N ILE A 163 12.58 -13.42 -9.30
CA ILE A 163 13.45 -12.31 -8.89
C ILE A 163 12.59 -11.17 -8.36
N VAL A 164 12.99 -10.62 -7.20
CA VAL A 164 12.38 -9.42 -6.60
C VAL A 164 13.45 -8.36 -6.40
N LEU A 165 13.20 -7.17 -6.90
CA LEU A 165 14.02 -5.98 -6.69
C LEU A 165 13.36 -5.12 -5.60
N LEU A 166 14.10 -4.80 -4.56
CA LEU A 166 13.64 -3.94 -3.46
C LEU A 166 14.51 -2.67 -3.36
N GLN A 167 13.88 -1.56 -3.01
CA GLN A 167 14.56 -0.28 -2.79
C GLN A 167 15.29 -0.26 -1.43
N THR A 168 14.74 -0.95 -0.43
CA THR A 168 15.39 -1.09 0.89
C THR A 168 16.78 -1.67 0.75
N LYS A 169 17.71 -1.19 1.59
CA LYS A 169 19.15 -1.50 1.44
C LYS A 169 19.54 -2.86 2.00
N ASP A 170 18.82 -3.32 3.01
CA ASP A 170 19.07 -4.61 3.65
C ASP A 170 17.86 -5.03 4.48
N SER A 171 17.60 -6.34 4.50
CA SER A 171 16.71 -6.95 5.49
C SER A 171 16.92 -8.46 5.52
N ALA A 172 17.75 -8.92 6.44
CA ALA A 172 18.04 -10.34 6.64
C ALA A 172 16.78 -11.21 6.81
N ARG A 173 15.68 -10.63 7.33
CA ARG A 173 14.42 -11.36 7.51
C ARG A 173 13.53 -11.42 6.26
N VAL A 174 13.77 -10.58 5.26
CA VAL A 174 12.98 -10.60 4.03
C VAL A 174 13.25 -11.88 3.23
N GLU A 175 14.52 -12.27 3.11
CA GLU A 175 14.91 -13.48 2.38
C GLU A 175 14.35 -14.76 3.04
N ASP A 176 14.25 -14.76 4.36
CA ASP A 176 13.72 -15.88 5.14
C ASP A 176 12.18 -15.95 5.15
N HIS A 177 11.51 -14.90 4.65
CA HIS A 177 10.05 -14.86 4.66
C HIS A 177 9.46 -15.85 3.64
N PRO A 178 8.40 -16.61 3.99
CA PRO A 178 7.79 -17.60 3.12
C PRO A 178 7.44 -17.10 1.72
N LEU A 179 7.02 -15.83 1.60
CA LEU A 179 6.68 -15.17 0.34
C LEU A 179 7.84 -15.09 -0.64
N PHE A 180 9.09 -15.12 -0.16
CA PHE A 180 10.31 -14.99 -0.96
C PHE A 180 11.18 -16.26 -0.95
N SER A 181 10.72 -17.32 -0.34
CA SER A 181 11.51 -18.55 -0.15
C SER A 181 12.04 -19.20 -1.45
N ARG A 182 11.42 -18.85 -2.60
CA ARG A 182 11.83 -19.30 -3.95
C ARG A 182 12.25 -18.14 -4.85
N SER A 183 12.47 -16.96 -4.28
CA SER A 183 12.79 -15.73 -5.00
C SER A 183 14.25 -15.34 -4.76
N ALA A 184 14.93 -14.89 -5.80
CA ALA A 184 16.20 -14.17 -5.63
C ALA A 184 15.90 -12.71 -5.31
N VAL A 185 16.07 -12.31 -4.04
CA VAL A 185 15.82 -10.92 -3.61
C VAL A 185 17.08 -10.09 -3.82
N ARG A 186 16.92 -8.90 -4.40
CA ARG A 186 18.01 -7.92 -4.63
C ARG A 186 17.65 -6.60 -3.98
N PHE A 187 18.49 -6.12 -3.09
CA PHE A 187 18.31 -4.89 -2.32
C PHE A 187 18.98 -3.67 -2.97
N GLY A 188 18.61 -2.47 -2.51
CA GLY A 188 19.24 -1.22 -2.91
C GLY A 188 18.91 -0.77 -4.33
N ASN A 189 17.80 -1.21 -4.89
CA ASN A 189 17.37 -0.82 -6.24
C ASN A 189 16.66 0.54 -6.22
N ARG A 190 16.51 1.16 -7.40
CA ARG A 190 15.78 2.42 -7.56
C ARG A 190 14.27 2.25 -7.54
N VAL A 191 13.81 1.05 -7.84
CA VAL A 191 12.39 0.67 -7.94
C VAL A 191 12.16 -0.64 -7.21
N THR A 192 10.95 -0.84 -6.70
CA THR A 192 10.48 -2.16 -6.30
C THR A 192 9.87 -2.81 -7.52
N ALA A 193 10.34 -4.00 -7.91
CA ALA A 193 9.86 -4.64 -9.10
C ALA A 193 10.05 -6.16 -9.05
N PHE A 194 9.24 -6.87 -9.82
CA PHE A 194 9.47 -8.28 -10.13
C PHE A 194 8.94 -8.63 -11.51
N GLU A 195 9.50 -9.70 -12.07
CA GLU A 195 9.09 -10.20 -13.38
C GLU A 195 7.80 -11.03 -13.26
N VAL A 196 6.84 -10.73 -14.15
CA VAL A 196 5.61 -11.50 -14.33
C VAL A 196 5.75 -12.33 -15.60
N PRO A 197 5.70 -13.66 -15.52
CA PRO A 197 5.80 -14.53 -16.69
C PRO A 197 4.71 -14.22 -17.72
N GLN A 198 5.10 -14.06 -18.99
CA GLN A 198 4.17 -13.66 -20.05
C GLN A 198 2.99 -14.61 -20.24
N HIS A 199 3.17 -15.92 -19.97
CA HIS A 199 2.09 -16.90 -20.07
C HIS A 199 1.00 -16.73 -19.01
N LEU A 200 1.27 -15.99 -17.92
CA LEU A 200 0.28 -15.66 -16.89
C LEU A 200 -0.62 -14.48 -17.28
N LEU A 201 -0.16 -13.59 -18.14
CA LEU A 201 -0.89 -12.36 -18.48
C LEU A 201 -2.31 -12.61 -19.03
N PRO A 202 -2.55 -13.59 -19.91
CA PRO A 202 -3.89 -13.92 -20.40
C PRO A 202 -4.72 -14.76 -19.41
N GLN A 203 -4.15 -15.22 -18.29
CA GLN A 203 -4.87 -16.03 -17.31
C GLN A 203 -6.05 -15.27 -16.73
N GLN A 204 -7.20 -15.92 -16.69
CA GLN A 204 -8.42 -15.35 -16.14
C GLN A 204 -8.33 -15.23 -14.61
N LEU A 205 -8.85 -14.11 -14.09
CA LEU A 205 -9.04 -13.96 -12.65
C LEU A 205 -10.25 -14.78 -12.20
N PRO A 206 -10.31 -15.20 -10.91
CA PRO A 206 -11.47 -15.86 -10.36
C PRO A 206 -12.71 -14.97 -10.54
N SER A 207 -13.69 -15.46 -11.31
CA SER A 207 -14.94 -14.73 -11.53
C SER A 207 -15.71 -14.67 -10.21
N ARG A 208 -15.62 -13.54 -9.52
CA ARG A 208 -16.52 -13.24 -8.39
C ARG A 208 -17.61 -12.31 -8.93
N LEU A 209 -18.86 -12.74 -8.81
CA LEU A 209 -20.04 -11.91 -9.09
C LEU A 209 -20.07 -10.75 -8.09
N VAL A 210 -19.46 -9.63 -8.45
CA VAL A 210 -19.61 -8.36 -7.75
C VAL A 210 -20.68 -7.57 -8.51
N PRO A 211 -21.70 -6.99 -7.85
CA PRO A 211 -22.68 -6.14 -8.51
C PRO A 211 -21.99 -5.03 -9.30
N SER A 212 -22.39 -4.82 -10.54
CA SER A 212 -21.73 -3.90 -11.47
C SER A 212 -21.80 -2.45 -10.97
N ALA A 213 -20.65 -1.90 -10.64
CA ALA A 213 -20.47 -0.47 -10.33
C ALA A 213 -19.91 0.25 -11.56
N ARG A 214 -20.73 0.46 -12.59
CA ARG A 214 -20.36 1.23 -13.80
C ARG A 214 -20.42 2.75 -13.62
N SER A 215 -20.76 3.23 -12.42
CA SER A 215 -21.06 4.65 -12.14
C SER A 215 -20.02 5.38 -11.27
N ASP A 216 -18.93 4.73 -10.85
CA ASP A 216 -18.19 5.22 -9.68
C ASP A 216 -16.85 5.95 -9.99
N TYR A 217 -16.34 5.94 -11.21
CA TYR A 217 -15.10 6.69 -11.53
C TYR A 217 -15.29 8.21 -11.33
N ASP A 218 -16.38 8.77 -11.88
CA ASP A 218 -16.70 10.20 -11.72
C ASP A 218 -17.01 10.56 -10.26
N ARG A 219 -17.57 9.62 -9.51
CA ARG A 219 -17.86 9.79 -8.10
C ARG A 219 -16.60 9.82 -7.25
N LEU A 220 -15.58 8.99 -7.56
CA LEU A 220 -14.31 8.97 -6.83
C LEU A 220 -13.46 10.22 -7.06
N GLU A 221 -13.39 10.76 -8.28
CA GLU A 221 -12.71 12.04 -8.50
C GLU A 221 -13.39 13.15 -7.70
N HIS A 222 -14.72 13.13 -7.63
CA HIS A 222 -15.46 14.09 -6.83
C HIS A 222 -15.22 13.88 -5.32
N GLU A 223 -15.28 12.65 -4.82
CA GLU A 223 -15.05 12.31 -3.40
C GLU A 223 -13.60 12.61 -2.99
N PHE A 224 -12.61 12.35 -3.86
CA PHE A 224 -11.21 12.70 -3.59
C PHE A 224 -11.02 14.21 -3.51
N SER A 225 -11.65 14.98 -4.40
CA SER A 225 -11.64 16.45 -4.38
C SER A 225 -12.32 17.02 -3.14
N VAL A 226 -13.45 16.42 -2.71
CA VAL A 226 -14.16 16.81 -1.48
C VAL A 226 -13.34 16.49 -0.24
N ALA A 227 -12.70 15.31 -0.19
CA ALA A 227 -11.86 14.91 0.94
C ALA A 227 -10.60 15.78 1.05
N ILE A 228 -9.96 16.15 -0.07
CA ILE A 228 -8.86 17.14 -0.07
C ILE A 228 -9.34 18.45 0.55
N ARG A 229 -10.51 18.93 0.15
CA ARG A 229 -11.08 20.15 0.69
C ARG A 229 -11.32 20.04 2.19
N GLN A 230 -11.89 18.95 2.67
CA GLN A 230 -12.13 18.72 4.10
C GLN A 230 -10.83 18.67 4.93
N VAL A 231 -9.79 18.02 4.40
CA VAL A 231 -8.47 17.98 5.06
C VAL A 231 -7.85 19.37 5.12
N VAL A 232 -7.93 20.14 4.03
CA VAL A 232 -7.42 21.51 3.98
C VAL A 232 -8.22 22.42 4.92
N GLU A 233 -9.55 22.34 4.92
CA GLU A 233 -10.41 23.10 5.84
C GLU A 233 -10.14 22.70 7.30
N GLY A 234 -9.99 21.42 7.61
CA GLY A 234 -9.62 20.93 8.94
C GLY A 234 -8.26 21.46 9.42
N MET A 235 -7.29 21.59 8.54
CA MET A 235 -5.98 22.18 8.85
C MET A 235 -6.06 23.69 9.04
N LEU A 236 -6.92 24.39 8.31
CA LEU A 236 -7.13 25.85 8.43
C LEU A 236 -7.92 26.22 9.70
N VAL A 237 -8.88 25.39 10.10
CA VAL A 237 -9.70 25.60 11.32
C VAL A 237 -8.95 25.17 12.59
N GLY A 238 -8.01 24.22 12.48
CA GLY A 238 -7.21 23.71 13.59
C GLY A 238 -6.11 24.65 14.13
N GLY A 239 -6.07 25.90 13.69
CA GLY A 239 -5.31 26.99 14.28
C GLY A 239 -3.78 26.88 14.07
N VAL A 240 -3.25 27.82 13.31
CA VAL A 240 -1.82 28.19 13.34
C VAL A 240 -1.40 28.37 14.81
N PRO A 241 -0.33 27.71 15.30
CA PRO A 241 0.18 27.98 16.63
C PRO A 241 0.52 29.46 16.72
N LYS A 242 -0.06 30.17 17.67
CA LYS A 242 0.31 31.55 17.96
C LYS A 242 1.79 31.56 18.32
N THR A 243 2.62 32.15 17.49
CA THR A 243 3.99 32.52 17.80
C THR A 243 3.98 33.33 19.10
N VAL A 244 4.57 32.78 20.14
CA VAL A 244 4.85 33.50 21.38
C VAL A 244 5.98 34.47 21.03
N SER A 245 5.65 35.76 20.98
CA SER A 245 6.64 36.84 20.95
C SER A 245 7.25 36.98 22.34
N TYR A 246 8.57 36.93 22.40
CA TYR A 246 9.38 37.42 23.52
C TYR A 246 9.68 38.90 23.33
#